data_d026e50b6aaacc72e5a57650a06c03e5
#
_entry.id   d026e50b6aaacc72e5a57650a06c03e5
#
_cell.length_a   1.000
_cell.length_b   1.000
_cell.length_c   1.000
_cell.angle_alpha   90.00
_cell.angle_beta   90.00
_cell.angle_gamma   90.00
#
_symmetry.space_group_name_H-M   'P 1'
#
loop_
_entity.id
_entity.type
_entity.pdbx_description
1 polymer ?
#
loop_
_entity_poly.entity_id
_entity_poly.type
_entity_poly.pdbx_seq_one_letter_code
_entity_poly.pdbx_strand_id
1 'polypeptide(L)'
;MISLPSLRLAFATALFCSGLAVLAPRAQAAVQLPTGFQDQVLASGLDWPTGIAFLPDGRILVCELQSGRLRMIVNGELAAIDPIGIVDSLATSGGEQGLLGVVADPRWPSKPFIYTLSSALDATLRISRFTAAGDLSDGTSGNLAIVAGSRRELIRDIASVTEVHSGGTLRFGPDSLLYVSLGEDAIACTATDTTKLNGVILRLEVRGLPDTPGPPNKPLLAAAGNPWVTSANINRRLVWEVGLRNPFRFSIDKPTGRLFIADVGFDQFEEVNVTSTGGLNFGWPYLEGTTTFVTNECGIPAPPGLVGPSFKYARTEYCANNCPATIIGGVVLRSVPNSTVTFPASYDGRYLFSDYYTGFIWMLRDSSGTWVKAPVVQGQPSTADWARGYAQASDYVLGPDGAVYYALNGYDFASGSGEVRRIVHDNGNVGLAGRAASRVEFAPVYPSPSRGSASLRFVLPRAARARLAIYDALGRRVRELQPEASLTAGEHLAVWDGRDESGRNVAPGVYMARLGVDGQSFARRIPLVR
;
A
#
# COMPACT_ATOMS: atom_id res chain seq x y z
N MET A 1 -15.77 -7.06 62.03
CA MET A 1 -16.38 -6.05 61.15
C MET A 1 -15.31 -5.01 60.87
N ILE A 2 -14.59 -5.17 59.80
CA ILE A 2 -13.63 -4.16 59.29
C ILE A 2 -13.97 -4.02 57.81
N SER A 3 -14.47 -2.84 57.46
CA SER A 3 -14.92 -2.47 56.12
C SER A 3 -13.73 -2.22 55.21
N LEU A 4 -13.68 -2.90 54.06
CA LEU A 4 -12.78 -2.61 52.93
C LEU A 4 -13.34 -1.44 52.09
N PRO A 5 -12.53 -0.48 51.70
CA PRO A 5 -12.97 0.58 50.79
C PRO A 5 -12.98 0.08 49.34
N SER A 6 -14.11 0.30 48.68
CA SER A 6 -14.32 0.08 47.26
C SER A 6 -13.45 1.01 46.41
N LEU A 7 -12.52 0.46 45.68
CA LEU A 7 -11.76 1.18 44.64
C LEU A 7 -12.68 1.43 43.45
N ARG A 8 -13.14 2.68 43.30
CA ARG A 8 -13.87 3.13 42.10
C ARG A 8 -12.85 3.36 40.99
N LEU A 9 -12.95 2.54 39.96
CA LEU A 9 -12.27 2.76 38.68
C LEU A 9 -12.83 4.05 38.08
N ALA A 10 -12.02 5.09 38.04
CA ALA A 10 -12.35 6.32 37.35
C ALA A 10 -12.12 6.12 35.84
N PHE A 11 -13.19 5.92 35.08
CA PHE A 11 -13.17 6.11 33.64
C PHE A 11 -12.88 7.59 33.37
N ALA A 12 -11.68 7.90 32.93
CA ALA A 12 -11.36 9.20 32.36
C ALA A 12 -12.03 9.30 30.99
N THR A 13 -13.24 9.85 30.96
CA THR A 13 -13.89 10.35 29.76
C THR A 13 -13.09 11.55 29.29
N ALA A 14 -12.19 11.35 28.33
CA ALA A 14 -11.56 12.46 27.61
C ALA A 14 -12.66 13.17 26.83
N LEU A 15 -13.09 14.32 27.35
CA LEU A 15 -13.89 15.29 26.60
C LEU A 15 -13.04 15.73 25.39
N PHE A 16 -13.40 15.26 24.21
CA PHE A 16 -12.97 15.88 22.95
C PHE A 16 -13.55 17.29 22.91
N CYS A 17 -12.76 18.29 23.33
CA CYS A 17 -12.97 19.66 22.91
C CYS A 17 -12.80 19.70 21.40
N SER A 18 -13.92 19.70 20.67
CA SER A 18 -13.98 19.98 19.24
C SER A 18 -13.63 21.45 18.98
N GLY A 19 -12.36 21.79 19.11
CA GLY A 19 -11.79 22.90 18.40
C GLY A 19 -11.68 22.47 16.94
N LEU A 20 -12.58 22.95 16.06
CA LEU A 20 -12.37 22.92 14.62
C LEU A 20 -11.11 23.76 14.30
N ALA A 21 -9.95 23.18 14.48
CA ALA A 21 -8.77 23.61 13.76
C ALA A 21 -9.03 23.19 12.30
N VAL A 22 -9.44 24.15 11.47
CA VAL A 22 -9.41 24.01 10.02
C VAL A 22 -7.95 23.75 9.65
N LEU A 23 -7.57 22.47 9.61
CA LEU A 23 -6.30 22.05 9.07
C LEU A 23 -6.33 22.47 7.60
N ALA A 24 -5.55 23.48 7.25
CA ALA A 24 -5.30 23.81 5.85
C ALA A 24 -4.84 22.51 5.16
N PRO A 25 -5.38 22.18 3.98
CA PRO A 25 -4.95 21.00 3.24
C PRO A 25 -3.45 21.09 3.05
N ARG A 26 -2.71 20.14 3.64
CA ARG A 26 -1.28 20.00 3.37
C ARG A 26 -1.14 19.67 1.89
N ALA A 27 -0.62 20.62 1.12
CA ALA A 27 -0.16 20.31 -0.23
C ALA A 27 0.84 19.13 -0.09
N GLN A 28 0.64 18.08 -0.90
CA GLN A 28 1.62 16.99 -0.96
C GLN A 28 2.98 17.62 -1.24
N ALA A 29 3.95 17.32 -0.40
CA ALA A 29 5.32 17.68 -0.69
C ALA A 29 5.68 17.04 -2.04
N ALA A 30 6.27 17.82 -2.94
CA ALA A 30 6.72 17.29 -4.21
C ALA A 30 7.61 16.06 -3.97
N VAL A 31 7.39 15.00 -4.74
CA VAL A 31 8.22 13.80 -4.68
C VAL A 31 9.67 14.18 -4.95
N GLN A 32 10.56 13.78 -4.07
CA GLN A 32 11.99 13.97 -4.16
C GLN A 32 12.66 12.60 -4.21
N LEU A 33 13.41 12.34 -5.27
CA LEU A 33 14.11 11.09 -5.53
C LEU A 33 15.59 11.36 -5.80
N PRO A 34 16.48 10.37 -5.61
CA PRO A 34 17.87 10.47 -6.05
C PRO A 34 17.98 10.70 -7.56
N THR A 35 19.14 11.21 -7.97
CA THR A 35 19.45 11.44 -9.39
C THR A 35 19.26 10.16 -10.21
N GLY A 36 18.59 10.27 -11.36
CA GLY A 36 18.29 9.16 -12.26
C GLY A 36 17.01 8.40 -11.93
N PHE A 37 16.33 8.71 -10.84
CA PHE A 37 15.05 8.10 -10.50
C PHE A 37 13.88 9.00 -10.88
N GLN A 38 12.78 8.39 -11.29
CA GLN A 38 11.53 9.04 -11.64
C GLN A 38 10.37 8.33 -10.96
N ASP A 39 9.36 9.11 -10.59
CA ASP A 39 8.08 8.64 -10.06
C ASP A 39 6.99 8.86 -11.11
N GLN A 40 6.28 7.79 -11.48
CA GLN A 40 5.31 7.80 -12.58
C GLN A 40 3.94 7.34 -12.08
N VAL A 41 2.88 8.12 -12.36
CA VAL A 41 1.50 7.70 -12.15
C VAL A 41 1.13 6.67 -13.20
N LEU A 42 0.56 5.57 -12.78
CA LEU A 42 0.07 4.52 -13.67
C LEU A 42 -1.44 4.58 -13.83
N ALA A 43 -2.16 4.66 -12.72
CA ALA A 43 -3.60 4.79 -12.70
C ALA A 43 -4.03 5.69 -11.53
N SER A 44 -5.14 6.40 -11.70
CA SER A 44 -5.73 7.30 -10.71
C SER A 44 -7.23 7.07 -10.63
N GLY A 45 -7.91 7.74 -9.69
CA GLY A 45 -9.35 7.59 -9.51
C GLY A 45 -9.74 6.35 -8.70
N LEU A 46 -8.85 5.87 -7.85
CA LEU A 46 -9.07 4.73 -6.97
C LEU A 46 -9.59 5.18 -5.60
N ASP A 47 -10.42 4.32 -4.97
CA ASP A 47 -10.96 4.56 -3.63
C ASP A 47 -10.13 3.80 -2.58
N TRP A 48 -9.20 4.49 -1.92
CA TRP A 48 -8.36 3.91 -0.87
C TRP A 48 -7.70 2.58 -1.27
N PRO A 49 -6.84 2.56 -2.30
CA PRO A 49 -6.18 1.34 -2.71
C PRO A 49 -5.22 0.87 -1.62
N THR A 50 -5.46 -0.32 -1.06
CA THR A 50 -4.71 -0.87 0.08
C THR A 50 -3.71 -1.92 -0.32
N GLY A 51 -3.95 -2.68 -1.36
CA GLY A 51 -3.06 -3.75 -1.77
C GLY A 51 -2.96 -3.87 -3.28
N ILE A 52 -1.76 -4.20 -3.75
CA ILE A 52 -1.47 -4.44 -5.16
C ILE A 52 -0.76 -5.78 -5.35
N ALA A 53 -1.06 -6.44 -6.47
CA ALA A 53 -0.39 -7.66 -6.86
C ALA A 53 -0.31 -7.80 -8.38
N PHE A 54 0.76 -8.41 -8.89
CA PHE A 54 0.83 -8.78 -10.29
C PHE A 54 0.16 -10.13 -10.54
N LEU A 55 -0.62 -10.21 -11.61
CA LEU A 55 -0.87 -11.47 -12.28
C LEU A 55 0.44 -11.95 -12.94
N PRO A 56 0.67 -13.26 -13.09
CA PRO A 56 1.87 -13.75 -13.77
C PRO A 56 2.04 -13.26 -15.21
N ASP A 57 0.99 -12.78 -15.84
CA ASP A 57 0.98 -12.19 -17.19
C ASP A 57 1.29 -10.68 -17.24
N GLY A 58 1.56 -10.05 -16.07
CA GLY A 58 1.97 -8.65 -15.95
C GLY A 58 0.84 -7.66 -15.67
N ARG A 59 -0.43 -8.07 -15.73
CA ARG A 59 -1.56 -7.23 -15.29
C ARG A 59 -1.50 -7.00 -13.78
N ILE A 60 -2.02 -5.87 -13.30
CA ILE A 60 -1.96 -5.50 -11.89
C ILE A 60 -3.36 -5.56 -11.29
N LEU A 61 -3.51 -6.31 -10.20
CA LEU A 61 -4.68 -6.29 -9.34
C LEU A 61 -4.52 -5.21 -8.28
N VAL A 62 -5.61 -4.49 -8.00
CA VAL A 62 -5.69 -3.49 -6.94
C VAL A 62 -6.93 -3.76 -6.12
N CYS A 63 -6.80 -3.78 -4.79
CA CYS A 63 -7.96 -3.83 -3.90
C CYS A 63 -8.23 -2.47 -3.27
N GLU A 64 -9.50 -2.09 -3.22
CA GLU A 64 -9.97 -0.85 -2.59
C GLU A 64 -10.60 -1.18 -1.22
N LEU A 65 -10.14 -0.49 -0.17
CA LEU A 65 -10.42 -0.84 1.23
C LEU A 65 -11.91 -0.93 1.53
N GLN A 66 -12.63 0.18 1.35
CA GLN A 66 -14.01 0.31 1.81
C GLN A 66 -15.04 -0.15 0.78
N SER A 67 -14.76 0.08 -0.49
CA SER A 67 -15.66 -0.30 -1.57
C SER A 67 -15.66 -1.81 -1.84
N GLY A 68 -14.64 -2.54 -1.39
CA GLY A 68 -14.45 -3.96 -1.66
C GLY A 68 -14.16 -4.27 -3.12
N ARG A 69 -13.94 -3.27 -3.96
CA ARG A 69 -13.68 -3.46 -5.38
C ARG A 69 -12.32 -4.08 -5.62
N LEU A 70 -12.30 -5.06 -6.49
CA LEU A 70 -11.09 -5.56 -7.13
C LEU A 70 -10.98 -4.88 -8.49
N ARG A 71 -9.95 -4.03 -8.63
CA ARG A 71 -9.67 -3.30 -9.87
C ARG A 71 -8.51 -3.98 -10.58
N MET A 72 -8.39 -3.76 -11.88
CA MET A 72 -7.27 -4.27 -12.66
C MET A 72 -6.70 -3.17 -13.52
N ILE A 73 -5.35 -3.09 -13.58
CA ILE A 73 -4.63 -2.19 -14.47
C ILE A 73 -3.98 -3.02 -15.56
N VAL A 74 -4.21 -2.62 -16.79
CA VAL A 74 -3.68 -3.24 -18.02
C VAL A 74 -3.04 -2.15 -18.85
N ASN A 75 -1.80 -2.36 -19.27
CA ASN A 75 -1.08 -1.39 -20.09
C ASN A 75 -1.06 0.04 -19.50
N GLY A 76 -1.05 0.17 -18.18
CA GLY A 76 -1.00 1.46 -17.50
C GLY A 76 -2.32 2.21 -17.40
N GLU A 77 -3.46 1.56 -17.67
CA GLU A 77 -4.81 2.12 -17.53
C GLU A 77 -5.71 1.14 -16.80
N LEU A 78 -6.79 1.63 -16.19
CA LEU A 78 -7.81 0.73 -15.64
C LEU A 78 -8.43 -0.10 -16.76
N ALA A 79 -8.71 -1.37 -16.47
CA ALA A 79 -9.27 -2.31 -17.42
C ALA A 79 -10.63 -1.86 -17.97
N ALA A 80 -11.00 -2.35 -19.16
CA ALA A 80 -12.31 -2.05 -19.75
C ALA A 80 -13.46 -2.60 -18.92
N ILE A 81 -13.26 -3.78 -18.26
CA ILE A 81 -14.15 -4.29 -17.21
C ILE A 81 -13.61 -3.81 -15.87
N ASP A 82 -14.34 -2.89 -15.25
CA ASP A 82 -13.91 -2.26 -14.01
C ASP A 82 -15.12 -1.93 -13.10
N PRO A 83 -15.19 -2.45 -11.87
CA PRO A 83 -14.27 -3.42 -11.27
C PRO A 83 -14.39 -4.82 -11.89
N ILE A 84 -13.31 -5.62 -11.80
CA ILE A 84 -13.35 -7.03 -12.20
C ILE A 84 -14.16 -7.91 -11.24
N GLY A 85 -14.45 -7.40 -10.06
CA GLY A 85 -15.27 -8.04 -9.03
C GLY A 85 -15.39 -7.18 -7.78
N ILE A 86 -16.29 -7.58 -6.89
CA ILE A 86 -16.51 -6.93 -5.60
C ILE A 86 -16.50 -8.01 -4.51
N VAL A 87 -15.73 -7.79 -3.46
CA VAL A 87 -15.80 -8.56 -2.21
C VAL A 87 -16.86 -7.90 -1.34
N ASP A 88 -17.96 -8.60 -1.15
CA ASP A 88 -19.13 -8.13 -0.39
C ASP A 88 -19.04 -8.44 1.11
N SER A 89 -20.03 -7.94 1.86
CA SER A 89 -20.21 -8.21 3.30
C SER A 89 -19.01 -7.79 4.15
N LEU A 90 -18.41 -6.67 3.80
CA LEU A 90 -17.27 -6.11 4.51
C LEU A 90 -17.69 -5.28 5.72
N ALA A 91 -16.96 -5.41 6.83
CA ALA A 91 -16.92 -4.38 7.86
C ALA A 91 -16.02 -3.25 7.36
N THR A 92 -16.52 -2.01 7.41
CA THR A 92 -15.84 -0.81 6.88
C THR A 92 -16.00 0.39 7.80
N SER A 93 -16.37 0.16 9.07
CA SER A 93 -16.61 1.22 10.06
C SER A 93 -15.35 1.85 10.61
N GLY A 94 -14.23 1.14 10.55
CA GLY A 94 -12.96 1.57 11.14
C GLY A 94 -11.86 1.82 10.12
N GLY A 95 -10.77 2.43 10.60
CA GLY A 95 -9.68 2.90 9.77
C GLY A 95 -8.91 1.81 9.02
N GLU A 96 -8.87 0.58 9.55
CA GLU A 96 -8.16 -0.55 8.94
C GLU A 96 -9.10 -1.69 8.51
N GLN A 97 -10.42 -1.49 8.54
CA GLN A 97 -11.39 -2.51 8.13
C GLN A 97 -11.76 -2.39 6.66
N GLY A 98 -11.97 -3.53 6.01
CA GLY A 98 -12.36 -3.60 4.62
C GLY A 98 -11.67 -4.72 3.84
N LEU A 99 -11.40 -4.48 2.57
CA LEU A 99 -10.60 -5.35 1.70
C LEU A 99 -9.12 -4.99 1.84
N LEU A 100 -8.36 -5.81 2.57
CA LEU A 100 -7.02 -5.48 3.08
C LEU A 100 -5.89 -5.84 2.13
N GLY A 101 -6.05 -6.91 1.35
CA GLY A 101 -4.99 -7.39 0.48
C GLY A 101 -5.48 -8.37 -0.58
N VAL A 102 -4.66 -8.53 -1.61
CA VAL A 102 -4.92 -9.38 -2.77
C VAL A 102 -3.64 -10.05 -3.27
N VAL A 103 -3.75 -11.28 -3.76
CA VAL A 103 -2.67 -11.96 -4.49
C VAL A 103 -3.25 -12.98 -5.47
N ALA A 104 -2.58 -13.20 -6.60
CA ALA A 104 -2.93 -14.23 -7.57
C ALA A 104 -2.20 -15.55 -7.31
N ASP A 105 -2.81 -16.67 -7.68
CA ASP A 105 -2.18 -17.99 -7.65
C ASP A 105 -0.97 -18.03 -8.60
N PRO A 106 0.22 -18.47 -8.16
CA PRO A 106 1.41 -18.51 -9.02
C PRO A 106 1.28 -19.50 -10.20
N ARG A 107 0.28 -20.39 -10.17
CA ARG A 107 -0.03 -21.33 -11.27
C ARG A 107 -0.97 -20.75 -12.32
N TRP A 108 -1.24 -19.44 -12.27
CA TRP A 108 -1.98 -18.73 -13.32
C TRP A 108 -1.36 -19.00 -14.71
N PRO A 109 -2.10 -19.22 -15.80
CA PRO A 109 -3.56 -19.19 -15.90
C PRO A 109 -4.24 -20.55 -15.63
N SER A 110 -3.48 -21.63 -15.41
CA SER A 110 -4.04 -22.99 -15.22
C SER A 110 -4.87 -23.10 -13.94
N LYS A 111 -4.58 -22.27 -12.95
CA LYS A 111 -5.37 -22.07 -11.72
C LYS A 111 -5.68 -20.59 -11.59
N PRO A 112 -6.78 -20.12 -12.21
CA PRO A 112 -7.13 -18.70 -12.28
C PRO A 112 -7.73 -18.23 -10.96
N PHE A 113 -6.98 -18.40 -9.87
CA PHE A 113 -7.42 -18.07 -8.52
C PHE A 113 -6.84 -16.75 -8.06
N ILE A 114 -7.69 -15.96 -7.39
CA ILE A 114 -7.33 -14.72 -6.70
C ILE A 114 -7.69 -14.91 -5.23
N TYR A 115 -6.73 -14.62 -4.34
CA TYR A 115 -6.89 -14.71 -2.90
C TYR A 115 -6.97 -13.31 -2.30
N THR A 116 -7.83 -13.16 -1.29
CA THR A 116 -8.03 -11.89 -0.58
C THR A 116 -8.03 -12.10 0.92
N LEU A 117 -7.65 -11.03 1.64
CA LEU A 117 -7.89 -10.87 3.07
C LEU A 117 -8.86 -9.72 3.27
N SER A 118 -9.90 -9.91 4.07
CA SER A 118 -10.91 -8.89 4.30
C SER A 118 -11.51 -8.98 5.70
N SER A 119 -11.98 -7.84 6.24
CA SER A 119 -12.77 -7.76 7.47
C SER A 119 -14.24 -8.04 7.16
N ALA A 120 -14.91 -8.86 7.98
CA ALA A 120 -16.30 -9.25 7.80
C ALA A 120 -17.20 -8.66 8.90
N LEU A 121 -18.51 -8.55 8.59
CA LEU A 121 -19.51 -7.96 9.50
C LEU A 121 -19.69 -8.70 10.82
N ASP A 122 -19.26 -9.96 10.91
CA ASP A 122 -19.33 -10.79 12.12
C ASP A 122 -18.08 -10.68 13.02
N ALA A 123 -17.34 -9.56 12.88
CA ALA A 123 -16.12 -9.29 13.64
C ALA A 123 -15.03 -10.37 13.45
N THR A 124 -14.86 -10.83 12.21
CA THR A 124 -13.79 -11.75 11.83
C THR A 124 -13.02 -11.24 10.61
N LEU A 125 -11.76 -11.69 10.46
CA LEU A 125 -11.06 -11.62 9.19
C LEU A 125 -11.28 -12.90 8.40
N ARG A 126 -11.36 -12.74 7.08
CA ARG A 126 -11.60 -13.80 6.11
C ARG A 126 -10.48 -13.90 5.10
N ILE A 127 -9.92 -15.09 4.95
CA ILE A 127 -9.06 -15.43 3.82
C ILE A 127 -9.94 -16.14 2.81
N SER A 128 -10.15 -15.53 1.64
CA SER A 128 -11.04 -16.04 0.59
C SER A 128 -10.28 -16.29 -0.70
N ARG A 129 -10.74 -17.28 -1.47
CA ARG A 129 -10.31 -17.58 -2.84
C ARG A 129 -11.47 -17.32 -3.81
N PHE A 130 -11.18 -16.65 -4.90
CA PHE A 130 -12.11 -16.43 -6.02
C PHE A 130 -11.56 -17.07 -7.28
N THR A 131 -12.46 -17.43 -8.21
CA THR A 131 -12.10 -17.89 -9.55
C THR A 131 -12.31 -16.74 -10.53
N ALA A 132 -11.33 -16.46 -11.37
CA ALA A 132 -11.43 -15.51 -12.46
C ALA A 132 -11.75 -16.23 -13.78
N ALA A 133 -12.41 -15.51 -14.70
CA ALA A 133 -12.69 -15.94 -16.06
C ALA A 133 -12.55 -14.78 -17.04
N GLY A 134 -12.46 -15.11 -18.33
CA GLY A 134 -12.19 -14.17 -19.41
C GLY A 134 -10.86 -14.50 -20.08
N ASP A 135 -10.13 -13.48 -20.51
CA ASP A 135 -8.83 -13.65 -21.16
C ASP A 135 -7.73 -13.91 -20.13
N LEU A 136 -7.56 -15.18 -19.78
CA LEU A 136 -6.64 -15.60 -18.71
C LEU A 136 -5.16 -15.58 -19.12
N SER A 137 -4.86 -15.65 -20.43
CA SER A 137 -3.50 -15.76 -20.96
C SER A 137 -3.03 -14.54 -21.74
N ASP A 138 -3.89 -13.55 -21.93
CA ASP A 138 -3.56 -12.31 -22.63
C ASP A 138 -3.34 -11.17 -21.63
N GLY A 139 -2.08 -10.91 -21.31
CA GLY A 139 -1.67 -9.84 -20.41
C GLY A 139 -1.98 -8.42 -20.92
N THR A 140 -2.44 -8.28 -22.18
CA THR A 140 -2.83 -7.00 -22.77
C THR A 140 -4.34 -6.78 -22.79
N SER A 141 -5.12 -7.81 -22.44
CA SER A 141 -6.58 -7.76 -22.43
C SER A 141 -7.14 -7.24 -21.09
N GLY A 142 -8.10 -6.32 -21.19
CA GLY A 142 -8.93 -5.86 -20.07
C GLY A 142 -10.15 -6.75 -19.78
N ASN A 143 -10.35 -7.85 -20.53
CA ASN A 143 -11.49 -8.75 -20.41
C ASN A 143 -11.21 -9.84 -19.37
N LEU A 144 -11.30 -9.49 -18.09
CA LEU A 144 -11.20 -10.40 -16.96
C LEU A 144 -12.26 -10.04 -15.92
N ALA A 145 -12.91 -11.05 -15.35
CA ALA A 145 -13.86 -10.85 -14.26
C ALA A 145 -13.83 -12.00 -13.26
N ILE A 146 -14.21 -11.71 -12.02
CA ILE A 146 -14.47 -12.73 -10.99
C ILE A 146 -15.76 -13.47 -11.35
N VAL A 147 -15.71 -14.79 -11.35
CA VAL A 147 -16.90 -15.65 -11.57
C VAL A 147 -17.86 -15.47 -10.39
N ALA A 148 -19.09 -15.09 -10.68
CA ALA A 148 -20.12 -14.91 -9.67
C ALA A 148 -20.34 -16.21 -8.85
N GLY A 149 -20.43 -16.08 -7.53
CA GLY A 149 -20.60 -17.22 -6.62
C GLY A 149 -19.36 -18.11 -6.44
N SER A 150 -18.21 -17.75 -7.03
CA SER A 150 -16.97 -18.53 -6.90
C SER A 150 -16.22 -18.32 -5.58
N ARG A 151 -16.68 -17.39 -4.72
CA ARG A 151 -16.05 -17.12 -3.43
C ARG A 151 -15.98 -18.39 -2.59
N ARG A 152 -14.79 -18.71 -2.14
CA ARG A 152 -14.54 -19.79 -1.20
C ARG A 152 -13.74 -19.26 -0.01
N GLU A 153 -14.35 -19.25 1.15
CA GLU A 153 -13.68 -18.86 2.38
C GLU A 153 -12.76 -20.01 2.85
N LEU A 154 -11.47 -19.76 2.87
CA LEU A 154 -10.48 -20.73 3.32
C LEU A 154 -10.37 -20.74 4.85
N ILE A 155 -10.34 -19.55 5.45
CA ILE A 155 -10.37 -19.33 6.89
C ILE A 155 -11.36 -18.20 7.14
N ARG A 156 -12.25 -18.38 8.13
CA ARG A 156 -13.33 -17.44 8.44
C ARG A 156 -13.53 -17.14 9.93
N ASP A 157 -12.64 -17.61 10.76
CA ASP A 157 -12.72 -17.56 12.22
C ASP A 157 -11.52 -16.88 12.88
N ILE A 158 -10.90 -15.93 12.17
CA ILE A 158 -9.85 -15.08 12.74
C ILE A 158 -10.55 -13.92 13.45
N ALA A 159 -10.36 -13.79 14.75
CA ALA A 159 -10.99 -12.71 15.52
C ALA A 159 -10.54 -11.33 15.03
N SER A 160 -11.50 -10.39 14.89
CA SER A 160 -11.27 -8.99 14.53
C SER A 160 -12.38 -8.15 15.15
N VAL A 161 -12.32 -8.01 16.46
CA VAL A 161 -13.36 -7.34 17.26
C VAL A 161 -13.10 -5.85 17.42
N THR A 162 -11.87 -5.39 17.08
CA THR A 162 -11.54 -3.98 17.01
C THR A 162 -11.48 -3.51 15.56
N GLU A 163 -11.37 -2.20 15.38
CA GLU A 163 -11.34 -1.59 14.03
C GLU A 163 -9.93 -1.46 13.47
N VAL A 164 -8.90 -1.91 14.20
CA VAL A 164 -7.48 -1.70 13.88
C VAL A 164 -6.65 -2.95 14.15
N HIS A 165 -5.41 -2.94 13.69
CA HIS A 165 -4.42 -4.02 13.78
C HIS A 165 -4.91 -5.30 13.10
N SER A 166 -5.38 -5.15 11.87
CA SER A 166 -5.87 -6.26 11.06
C SER A 166 -4.75 -6.99 10.28
N GLY A 167 -3.55 -6.43 10.22
CA GLY A 167 -2.51 -6.88 9.30
C GLY A 167 -2.84 -6.46 7.87
N GLY A 168 -2.72 -7.36 6.87
CA GLY A 168 -3.23 -6.99 5.54
C GLY A 168 -2.55 -7.61 4.33
N THR A 169 -1.46 -8.31 4.48
CA THR A 169 -0.70 -8.79 3.33
C THR A 169 -0.88 -10.28 3.07
N LEU A 170 -1.04 -10.60 1.77
CA LEU A 170 -0.93 -11.97 1.25
C LEU A 170 0.20 -11.99 0.22
N ARG A 171 1.10 -12.97 0.30
CA ARG A 171 2.17 -13.19 -0.69
C ARG A 171 2.41 -14.69 -0.86
N PHE A 172 2.68 -15.12 -2.09
CA PHE A 172 3.20 -16.47 -2.32
C PHE A 172 4.72 -16.50 -2.20
N GLY A 173 5.22 -17.42 -1.40
CA GLY A 173 6.65 -17.70 -1.30
C GLY A 173 7.21 -18.42 -2.52
N PRO A 174 8.55 -18.54 -2.62
CA PRO A 174 9.20 -19.36 -3.64
C PRO A 174 8.85 -20.85 -3.54
N ASP A 175 8.36 -21.29 -2.38
CA ASP A 175 7.83 -22.62 -2.10
C ASP A 175 6.37 -22.80 -2.60
N SER A 176 5.79 -21.76 -3.21
CA SER A 176 4.41 -21.71 -3.68
C SER A 176 3.36 -21.89 -2.57
N LEU A 177 3.72 -21.61 -1.32
CA LEU A 177 2.80 -21.54 -0.20
C LEU A 177 2.30 -20.11 0.01
N LEU A 178 1.10 -19.97 0.53
CA LEU A 178 0.49 -18.67 0.79
C LEU A 178 0.86 -18.19 2.20
N TYR A 179 1.57 -17.07 2.28
CA TYR A 179 1.86 -16.38 3.52
C TYR A 179 0.85 -15.25 3.73
N VAL A 180 0.37 -15.09 4.97
CA VAL A 180 -0.62 -14.06 5.33
C VAL A 180 -0.23 -13.42 6.65
N SER A 181 -0.19 -12.09 6.71
CA SER A 181 0.04 -11.36 7.95
C SER A 181 -1.26 -10.98 8.63
N LEU A 182 -1.33 -11.18 9.95
CA LEU A 182 -2.47 -10.90 10.79
C LEU A 182 -2.01 -10.15 12.05
N GLY A 183 -2.63 -9.02 12.33
CA GLY A 183 -2.38 -8.24 13.54
C GLY A 183 -3.06 -8.82 14.77
N GLU A 184 -2.75 -8.25 15.93
CA GLU A 184 -3.22 -8.75 17.22
C GLU A 184 -4.59 -8.19 17.64
N ASP A 185 -5.30 -7.48 16.72
CA ASP A 185 -6.65 -6.96 16.92
C ASP A 185 -6.72 -5.92 18.06
N ALA A 186 -5.68 -5.09 18.22
CA ALA A 186 -5.50 -4.14 19.34
C ALA A 186 -5.75 -4.75 20.74
N ILE A 187 -5.58 -6.06 20.86
CA ILE A 187 -5.67 -6.82 22.12
C ILE A 187 -4.32 -7.52 22.32
N ALA A 188 -3.35 -6.79 22.85
CA ALA A 188 -1.93 -7.17 22.88
C ALA A 188 -1.67 -8.64 23.27
N CYS A 189 -2.41 -9.16 24.22
CA CYS A 189 -2.24 -10.53 24.70
C CYS A 189 -2.69 -11.61 23.71
N THR A 190 -3.41 -11.27 22.63
CA THR A 190 -3.77 -12.26 21.61
C THR A 190 -2.55 -12.72 20.82
N ALA A 191 -1.51 -11.90 20.69
CA ALA A 191 -0.26 -12.26 20.04
C ALA A 191 0.51 -13.38 20.76
N THR A 192 0.20 -13.64 22.03
CA THR A 192 0.78 -14.73 22.83
C THR A 192 -0.13 -15.94 22.94
N ASP A 193 -1.39 -15.83 22.56
CA ASP A 193 -2.36 -16.91 22.61
C ASP A 193 -2.24 -17.81 21.38
N THR A 194 -1.53 -18.91 21.54
CA THR A 194 -1.28 -19.89 20.48
C THR A 194 -2.53 -20.62 19.96
N THR A 195 -3.70 -20.38 20.54
CA THR A 195 -4.99 -20.89 20.05
C THR A 195 -5.63 -19.93 19.04
N LYS A 196 -5.18 -18.67 19.01
CA LYS A 196 -5.62 -17.62 18.10
C LYS A 196 -4.77 -17.59 16.83
N LEU A 197 -5.25 -16.84 15.84
CA LEU A 197 -4.52 -16.55 14.60
C LEU A 197 -4.17 -15.04 14.51
N ASN A 198 -3.97 -14.41 15.66
CA ASN A 198 -3.72 -12.98 15.80
C ASN A 198 -2.24 -12.72 16.15
N GLY A 199 -1.67 -11.63 15.65
CA GLY A 199 -0.27 -11.28 15.89
C GLY A 199 0.73 -12.27 15.27
N VAL A 200 0.44 -12.77 14.06
CA VAL A 200 1.17 -13.88 13.43
C VAL A 200 1.41 -13.68 11.93
N ILE A 201 2.36 -14.42 11.40
CA ILE A 201 2.41 -14.74 9.97
C ILE A 201 1.93 -16.19 9.81
N LEU A 202 0.93 -16.41 8.97
CA LEU A 202 0.50 -17.75 8.55
C LEU A 202 1.31 -18.21 7.35
N ARG A 203 1.48 -19.55 7.21
CA ARG A 203 2.01 -20.21 6.01
C ARG A 203 1.13 -21.38 5.65
N LEU A 204 0.41 -21.25 4.54
CA LEU A 204 -0.72 -22.09 4.19
C LEU A 204 -0.48 -22.91 2.91
N GLU A 205 -0.85 -24.20 2.96
CA GLU A 205 -0.94 -25.04 1.77
C GLU A 205 -2.32 -24.83 1.11
N VAL A 206 -2.31 -24.27 -0.10
CA VAL A 206 -3.55 -24.00 -0.85
C VAL A 206 -3.60 -24.73 -2.19
N ARG A 207 -2.51 -25.41 -2.58
CA ARG A 207 -2.37 -26.05 -3.90
C ARG A 207 -3.25 -27.29 -4.06
N GLY A 208 -3.36 -28.09 -3.00
CA GLY A 208 -4.06 -29.38 -2.99
C GLY A 208 -5.50 -29.30 -2.49
N LEU A 209 -6.05 -28.09 -2.34
CA LEU A 209 -7.43 -27.97 -1.85
C LEU A 209 -8.42 -28.50 -2.90
N PRO A 210 -9.38 -29.35 -2.51
CA PRO A 210 -10.42 -29.83 -3.40
C PRO A 210 -11.28 -28.66 -3.89
N ASP A 211 -11.82 -28.74 -5.10
CA ASP A 211 -12.69 -27.71 -5.70
C ASP A 211 -14.15 -27.84 -5.25
N THR A 212 -14.38 -28.32 -4.02
CA THR A 212 -15.72 -28.45 -3.43
C THR A 212 -16.19 -27.10 -2.85
N PRO A 213 -17.49 -26.79 -2.86
CA PRO A 213 -18.03 -25.61 -2.18
C PRO A 213 -17.75 -25.60 -0.67
N GLY A 214 -17.73 -24.40 -0.09
CA GLY A 214 -17.54 -24.19 1.36
C GLY A 214 -16.09 -24.19 1.82
N PRO A 215 -15.85 -23.92 3.11
CA PRO A 215 -14.51 -23.89 3.67
C PRO A 215 -13.85 -25.27 3.62
N PRO A 216 -12.54 -25.36 3.33
CA PRO A 216 -11.82 -26.62 3.40
C PRO A 216 -11.72 -27.09 4.85
N ASN A 217 -11.49 -28.39 5.04
CA ASN A 217 -11.07 -28.89 6.34
C ASN A 217 -9.73 -28.20 6.71
N LYS A 218 -9.72 -27.46 7.81
CA LYS A 218 -8.60 -26.63 8.25
C LYS A 218 -7.24 -27.33 8.31
N PRO A 219 -7.13 -28.63 8.72
CA PRO A 219 -5.88 -29.39 8.62
C PRO A 219 -5.25 -29.44 7.23
N LEU A 220 -6.03 -29.36 6.15
CA LEU A 220 -5.51 -29.35 4.78
C LEU A 220 -4.74 -28.08 4.42
N LEU A 221 -4.94 -27.00 5.21
CA LEU A 221 -4.22 -25.74 5.06
C LEU A 221 -2.85 -25.76 5.76
N ALA A 222 -2.57 -26.75 6.63
CA ALA A 222 -1.32 -26.83 7.36
C ALA A 222 -0.19 -27.27 6.41
N ALA A 223 0.72 -26.35 6.11
CA ALA A 223 1.85 -26.65 5.24
C ALA A 223 2.87 -27.56 5.95
N ALA A 224 3.36 -28.58 5.23
CA ALA A 224 4.46 -29.38 5.71
C ALA A 224 5.68 -28.47 5.98
N GLY A 225 6.36 -28.69 7.11
CA GLY A 225 7.48 -27.86 7.54
C GLY A 225 7.09 -26.58 8.28
N ASN A 226 5.82 -26.37 8.59
CA ASN A 226 5.45 -25.36 9.59
C ASN A 226 6.01 -25.77 10.95
N PRO A 227 6.49 -24.81 11.77
CA PRO A 227 7.17 -25.11 13.03
C PRO A 227 6.32 -25.95 14.01
N TRP A 228 5.01 -25.74 13.98
CA TRP A 228 4.07 -26.40 14.89
C TRP A 228 3.08 -27.32 14.18
N VAL A 229 3.43 -27.88 13.03
CA VAL A 229 2.54 -28.72 12.19
C VAL A 229 1.99 -29.96 12.92
N THR A 230 2.65 -30.43 13.96
CA THR A 230 2.23 -31.57 14.80
C THR A 230 1.44 -31.15 16.04
N SER A 231 1.20 -29.85 16.26
CA SER A 231 0.45 -29.36 17.41
C SER A 231 -0.96 -29.98 17.49
N ALA A 232 -1.45 -30.24 18.70
CA ALA A 232 -2.84 -30.63 18.90
C ALA A 232 -3.80 -29.51 18.51
N ASN A 233 -3.41 -28.25 18.69
CA ASN A 233 -4.18 -27.08 18.25
C ASN A 233 -4.03 -26.87 16.74
N ILE A 234 -5.16 -26.92 16.04
CA ILE A 234 -5.16 -26.81 14.57
C ILE A 234 -4.76 -25.41 14.10
N ASN A 235 -5.13 -24.32 14.80
CA ASN A 235 -4.74 -22.97 14.42
C ASN A 235 -3.21 -22.83 14.45
N ARG A 236 -2.58 -23.36 15.51
CA ARG A 236 -1.11 -23.32 15.63
C ARG A 236 -0.39 -24.01 14.49
N ARG A 237 -0.97 -25.04 13.87
CA ARG A 237 -0.38 -25.72 12.70
C ARG A 237 -0.24 -24.83 11.49
N LEU A 238 -1.01 -23.75 11.40
CA LEU A 238 -1.04 -22.81 10.28
C LEU A 238 0.00 -21.70 10.42
N VAL A 239 0.56 -21.52 11.63
CA VAL A 239 1.41 -20.39 11.98
C VAL A 239 2.84 -20.64 11.54
N TRP A 240 3.46 -19.59 11.02
CA TRP A 240 4.89 -19.52 10.66
C TRP A 240 5.69 -18.71 11.67
N GLU A 241 5.23 -17.50 12.06
CA GLU A 241 5.84 -16.61 13.04
C GLU A 241 4.80 -16.11 14.04
N VAL A 242 5.24 -15.75 15.26
CA VAL A 242 4.38 -15.24 16.34
C VAL A 242 4.99 -14.00 17.00
N GLY A 243 4.22 -13.35 17.89
CA GLY A 243 4.70 -12.23 18.69
C GLY A 243 4.84 -10.93 17.90
N LEU A 244 3.95 -10.70 16.95
CA LEU A 244 3.86 -9.49 16.15
C LEU A 244 2.65 -8.65 16.62
N ARG A 245 2.76 -7.32 16.52
CA ARG A 245 1.68 -6.40 16.88
C ARG A 245 0.71 -6.17 15.72
N ASN A 246 1.16 -5.46 14.71
CA ASN A 246 0.40 -5.22 13.49
C ASN A 246 1.33 -5.31 12.27
N PRO A 247 1.67 -6.52 11.83
CA PRO A 247 2.50 -6.75 10.65
C PRO A 247 1.75 -6.35 9.38
N PHE A 248 1.59 -5.02 9.20
CA PHE A 248 0.70 -4.44 8.20
C PHE A 248 1.13 -4.82 6.79
N ARG A 249 2.44 -4.71 6.50
CA ARG A 249 3.00 -5.14 5.21
C ARG A 249 4.24 -5.98 5.39
N PHE A 250 4.35 -7.02 4.57
CA PHE A 250 5.58 -7.79 4.44
C PHE A 250 5.88 -8.11 2.98
N SER A 251 7.13 -8.42 2.71
CA SER A 251 7.56 -8.94 1.42
C SER A 251 8.41 -10.20 1.60
N ILE A 252 8.50 -10.97 0.53
CA ILE A 252 9.36 -12.17 0.45
C ILE A 252 10.38 -11.93 -0.64
N ASP A 253 11.64 -11.93 -0.28
CA ASP A 253 12.75 -11.92 -1.22
C ASP A 253 12.82 -13.29 -1.90
N LYS A 254 12.28 -13.41 -3.09
CA LYS A 254 12.16 -14.69 -3.81
C LYS A 254 13.48 -15.48 -3.95
N PRO A 255 14.64 -14.85 -4.26
CA PRO A 255 15.90 -15.57 -4.37
C PRO A 255 16.39 -16.21 -3.07
N THR A 256 16.10 -15.61 -1.93
CA THR A 256 16.59 -16.06 -0.61
C THR A 256 15.53 -16.73 0.25
N GLY A 257 14.25 -16.55 -0.07
CA GLY A 257 13.12 -16.95 0.76
C GLY A 257 12.95 -16.14 2.05
N ARG A 258 13.76 -15.09 2.26
CA ARG A 258 13.67 -14.24 3.46
C ARG A 258 12.40 -13.41 3.46
N LEU A 259 11.72 -13.39 4.60
CA LEU A 259 10.62 -12.50 4.89
C LEU A 259 11.17 -11.19 5.45
N PHE A 260 10.59 -10.07 5.01
CA PHE A 260 10.82 -8.72 5.54
C PHE A 260 9.48 -8.23 6.05
N ILE A 261 9.29 -8.26 7.36
CA ILE A 261 8.02 -7.97 8.02
C ILE A 261 8.15 -6.59 8.64
N ALA A 262 7.32 -5.65 8.17
CA ALA A 262 7.19 -4.35 8.80
C ALA A 262 6.06 -4.43 9.82
N ASP A 263 6.43 -4.33 11.07
CA ASP A 263 5.51 -4.43 12.22
C ASP A 263 5.32 -3.05 12.84
N VAL A 264 4.08 -2.58 12.82
CA VAL A 264 3.72 -1.25 13.36
C VAL A 264 3.78 -1.29 14.87
N GLY A 265 4.62 -0.45 15.44
CA GLY A 265 4.86 -0.36 16.86
C GLY A 265 3.75 0.34 17.65
N PHE A 266 3.89 0.38 18.98
CA PHE A 266 2.89 0.99 19.86
C PHE A 266 3.16 2.49 20.07
N ASP A 267 4.25 2.84 20.75
CA ASP A 267 4.57 4.23 21.07
C ASP A 267 6.06 4.61 20.93
N GLN A 268 6.97 3.64 20.89
CA GLN A 268 8.41 3.90 20.89
C GLN A 268 9.07 3.65 19.53
N PHE A 269 8.81 2.52 18.89
CA PHE A 269 9.55 2.07 17.72
C PHE A 269 8.63 1.50 16.63
N GLU A 270 9.01 1.75 15.39
CA GLU A 270 8.56 0.99 14.22
C GLU A 270 9.64 -0.04 13.86
N GLU A 271 9.25 -1.24 13.40
CA GLU A 271 10.13 -2.40 13.31
C GLU A 271 10.19 -3.03 11.93
N VAL A 272 11.39 -3.49 11.54
CA VAL A 272 11.59 -4.43 10.44
C VAL A 272 12.17 -5.72 10.98
N ASN A 273 11.41 -6.79 10.85
CA ASN A 273 11.80 -8.14 11.24
C ASN A 273 12.21 -8.93 10.00
N VAL A 274 13.42 -9.48 9.95
CA VAL A 274 13.92 -10.24 8.81
C VAL A 274 14.23 -11.68 9.23
N THR A 275 13.60 -12.65 8.56
CA THR A 275 13.77 -14.06 8.87
C THR A 275 13.76 -14.94 7.62
N SER A 276 14.47 -16.06 7.65
CA SER A 276 14.38 -17.14 6.66
C SER A 276 13.90 -18.45 7.28
N THR A 277 13.68 -18.48 8.60
CA THR A 277 13.27 -19.68 9.34
C THR A 277 11.97 -19.38 10.06
N GLY A 278 11.08 -20.35 10.12
CA GLY A 278 9.85 -20.22 10.90
C GLY A 278 10.05 -20.57 12.38
N GLY A 279 9.07 -20.17 13.19
CA GLY A 279 9.02 -20.48 14.61
C GLY A 279 9.60 -19.43 15.53
N LEU A 280 9.95 -18.26 14.99
CA LEU A 280 10.45 -17.16 15.81
C LEU A 280 9.28 -16.47 16.53
N ASN A 281 9.60 -15.91 17.71
CA ASN A 281 8.72 -15.05 18.46
C ASN A 281 9.34 -13.66 18.55
N PHE A 282 8.75 -12.68 17.87
CA PHE A 282 9.27 -11.31 17.77
C PHE A 282 8.99 -10.45 19.00
N GLY A 283 8.37 -11.02 20.02
CA GLY A 283 8.40 -10.48 21.37
C GLY A 283 7.18 -9.65 21.77
N TRP A 284 6.35 -9.19 20.88
CA TRP A 284 5.14 -8.46 21.27
C TRP A 284 4.18 -9.36 22.08
N PRO A 285 3.59 -8.90 23.20
CA PRO A 285 3.72 -7.56 23.82
C PRO A 285 4.81 -7.43 24.89
N TYR A 286 5.68 -8.39 25.05
CA TYR A 286 6.75 -8.33 26.07
C TYR A 286 7.88 -7.38 25.67
N LEU A 287 8.11 -7.23 24.38
CA LEU A 287 9.10 -6.31 23.81
C LEU A 287 8.43 -5.33 22.86
N GLU A 288 8.90 -4.08 22.85
CA GLU A 288 8.78 -3.13 21.76
C GLU A 288 10.18 -2.68 21.37
N GLY A 289 10.59 -2.97 20.14
CA GLY A 289 11.99 -2.89 19.76
C GLY A 289 12.82 -3.92 20.51
N THR A 290 13.79 -3.41 21.26
CA THR A 290 14.64 -4.24 22.17
C THR A 290 14.38 -3.91 23.63
N THR A 291 13.32 -3.13 23.92
CA THR A 291 12.97 -2.66 25.25
C THR A 291 11.85 -3.53 25.81
N THR A 292 11.96 -3.93 27.07
CA THR A 292 10.85 -4.59 27.76
C THR A 292 9.66 -3.63 27.84
N PHE A 293 8.51 -4.06 27.30
CA PHE A 293 7.30 -3.25 27.25
C PHE A 293 6.28 -3.70 28.31
N VAL A 294 5.87 -4.96 28.27
CA VAL A 294 4.90 -5.52 29.21
C VAL A 294 5.56 -6.68 29.95
N THR A 295 5.56 -6.61 31.28
CA THR A 295 6.20 -7.65 32.09
C THR A 295 5.23 -8.73 32.53
N ASN A 296 3.92 -8.46 32.73
CA ASN A 296 2.97 -9.42 33.32
C ASN A 296 1.49 -9.19 32.99
N GLU A 297 1.11 -8.27 32.12
CA GLU A 297 -0.30 -7.94 31.87
C GLU A 297 -1.11 -9.09 31.24
N CYS A 298 -0.46 -9.99 30.52
CA CYS A 298 -1.11 -11.15 29.92
C CYS A 298 -1.26 -12.33 30.88
N GLY A 299 -0.85 -12.20 32.15
CA GLY A 299 -0.91 -13.26 33.13
C GLY A 299 0.00 -14.47 32.85
N ILE A 300 0.86 -14.34 31.83
CA ILE A 300 1.82 -15.35 31.37
C ILE A 300 3.19 -14.69 31.36
N PRO A 301 4.22 -15.27 31.99
CA PRO A 301 5.58 -14.76 31.90
C PRO A 301 6.08 -14.74 30.45
N ALA A 302 6.97 -13.80 30.14
CA ALA A 302 7.61 -13.76 28.82
C ALA A 302 8.29 -15.11 28.52
N PRO A 303 7.98 -15.74 27.37
CA PRO A 303 8.62 -17.00 27.01
C PRO A 303 10.12 -16.77 26.72
N PRO A 304 10.96 -17.79 26.87
CA PRO A 304 12.36 -17.68 26.48
C PRO A 304 12.49 -17.58 24.95
N GLY A 305 13.61 -17.01 24.50
CA GLY A 305 13.96 -16.99 23.06
C GLY A 305 13.22 -15.96 22.24
N LEU A 306 12.77 -14.86 22.86
CA LEU A 306 12.24 -13.70 22.12
C LEU A 306 13.33 -13.11 21.23
N VAL A 307 12.94 -12.71 20.01
CA VAL A 307 13.84 -12.14 19.00
C VAL A 307 13.48 -10.68 18.79
N GLY A 308 14.42 -9.79 19.00
CA GLY A 308 14.25 -8.37 18.68
C GLY A 308 14.29 -8.11 17.16
N PRO A 309 13.84 -6.92 16.73
CA PRO A 309 13.82 -6.57 15.32
C PRO A 309 15.21 -6.49 14.69
N SER A 310 15.28 -6.82 13.42
CA SER A 310 16.50 -6.69 12.62
C SER A 310 16.90 -5.24 12.36
N PHE A 311 15.90 -4.34 12.33
CA PHE A 311 16.05 -2.90 12.26
C PHE A 311 14.85 -2.24 12.94
N LYS A 312 15.07 -1.08 13.57
CA LYS A 312 14.00 -0.25 14.14
C LYS A 312 14.36 1.23 14.02
N TYR A 313 13.33 2.08 14.02
CA TYR A 313 13.49 3.51 14.16
C TYR A 313 12.53 4.05 15.22
N ALA A 314 12.97 5.09 15.95
CA ALA A 314 12.13 5.70 16.96
C ALA A 314 11.02 6.54 16.31
N ARG A 315 9.80 6.44 16.82
CA ARG A 315 8.65 7.23 16.34
C ARG A 315 8.89 8.74 16.45
N THR A 316 9.72 9.15 17.42
CA THR A 316 10.12 10.56 17.63
C THR A 316 11.32 11.00 16.80
N GLU A 317 11.99 10.10 16.07
CA GLU A 317 13.24 10.41 15.33
C GLU A 317 13.02 11.46 14.24
N TYR A 318 11.83 11.49 13.65
CA TYR A 318 11.53 12.36 12.50
C TYR A 318 10.52 13.45 12.79
N CYS A 319 10.09 13.56 14.06
CA CYS A 319 9.10 14.52 14.48
C CYS A 319 9.22 14.85 15.97
N ALA A 320 9.50 16.11 16.30
CA ALA A 320 9.81 16.56 17.66
C ALA A 320 8.63 16.53 18.65
N ASN A 321 7.38 16.30 18.19
CA ASN A 321 6.17 16.44 19.01
C ASN A 321 5.19 15.28 18.81
N ASN A 322 5.61 14.05 19.11
CA ASN A 322 4.72 12.87 19.11
C ASN A 322 3.87 12.71 17.82
N CYS A 323 4.50 12.87 16.67
CA CYS A 323 3.83 12.64 15.39
C CYS A 323 3.47 11.16 15.23
N PRO A 324 2.36 10.88 14.59
CA PRO A 324 2.06 9.51 14.22
C PRO A 324 3.15 8.98 13.29
N ALA A 325 3.60 7.77 13.53
CA ALA A 325 4.47 7.00 12.67
C ALA A 325 3.79 5.66 12.37
N THR A 326 3.96 5.16 11.17
CA THR A 326 3.47 3.83 10.77
C THR A 326 4.33 3.31 9.64
N ILE A 327 5.08 2.27 9.92
CA ILE A 327 5.93 1.65 8.92
C ILE A 327 5.10 0.93 7.85
N ILE A 328 5.44 1.16 6.60
CA ILE A 328 4.90 0.41 5.45
C ILE A 328 6.03 -0.42 4.87
N GLY A 329 5.88 -1.73 4.99
CA GLY A 329 6.82 -2.67 4.41
C GLY A 329 6.85 -2.56 2.89
N GLY A 330 8.04 -2.57 2.35
CA GLY A 330 8.28 -2.42 0.93
C GLY A 330 8.82 -3.69 0.28
N VAL A 331 9.88 -3.55 -0.51
CA VAL A 331 10.40 -4.63 -1.34
C VAL A 331 11.92 -4.73 -1.25
N VAL A 332 12.44 -5.94 -1.43
CA VAL A 332 13.87 -6.14 -1.72
C VAL A 332 14.10 -5.88 -3.19
N LEU A 333 14.97 -4.94 -3.50
CA LEU A 333 15.34 -4.63 -4.88
C LEU A 333 16.18 -5.76 -5.44
N ARG A 334 15.78 -6.26 -6.60
CA ARG A 334 16.46 -7.32 -7.33
C ARG A 334 16.49 -7.01 -8.81
N SER A 335 17.57 -7.37 -9.46
CA SER A 335 17.61 -7.39 -10.91
C SER A 335 16.60 -8.42 -11.43
N VAL A 336 15.66 -7.98 -12.25
CA VAL A 336 14.67 -8.85 -12.90
C VAL A 336 15.17 -9.20 -14.29
N PRO A 337 15.28 -10.49 -14.66
CA PRO A 337 15.71 -10.88 -16.00
C PRO A 337 14.81 -10.29 -17.08
N ASN A 338 15.41 -9.77 -18.16
CA ASN A 338 14.71 -9.13 -19.29
C ASN A 338 13.86 -7.92 -18.92
N SER A 339 14.11 -7.31 -17.76
CA SER A 339 13.40 -6.11 -17.32
C SER A 339 13.71 -4.90 -18.21
N THR A 340 12.72 -4.02 -18.35
CA THR A 340 12.88 -2.73 -19.04
C THR A 340 13.43 -1.64 -18.13
N VAL A 341 13.31 -1.84 -16.81
CA VAL A 341 13.85 -0.96 -15.77
C VAL A 341 14.94 -1.70 -15.01
N THR A 342 16.12 -1.12 -14.94
CA THR A 342 17.25 -1.71 -14.20
C THR A 342 17.78 -0.70 -13.20
N PHE A 343 17.66 -0.99 -11.93
CA PHE A 343 18.31 -0.19 -10.90
C PHE A 343 19.81 -0.44 -10.92
N PRO A 344 20.64 0.54 -10.53
CA PRO A 344 22.09 0.34 -10.44
C PRO A 344 22.43 -0.90 -9.60
N ALA A 345 23.45 -1.65 -9.97
CA ALA A 345 23.85 -2.88 -9.29
C ALA A 345 24.08 -2.71 -7.77
N SER A 346 24.44 -1.51 -7.34
CA SER A 346 24.58 -1.17 -5.91
C SER A 346 23.27 -1.24 -5.12
N TYR A 347 22.13 -1.31 -5.79
CA TYR A 347 20.82 -1.44 -5.16
C TYR A 347 20.39 -2.90 -4.95
N ASP A 348 21.03 -3.86 -5.61
CA ASP A 348 20.66 -5.27 -5.49
C ASP A 348 20.76 -5.74 -4.04
N GLY A 349 19.73 -6.37 -3.54
CA GLY A 349 19.62 -6.82 -2.15
C GLY A 349 19.26 -5.74 -1.11
N ARG A 350 19.09 -4.48 -1.51
CA ARG A 350 18.59 -3.46 -0.58
C ARG A 350 17.10 -3.63 -0.35
N TYR A 351 16.68 -3.44 0.89
CA TYR A 351 15.27 -3.41 1.27
C TYR A 351 14.77 -1.98 1.33
N LEU A 352 13.75 -1.65 0.53
CA LEU A 352 13.06 -0.38 0.51
C LEU A 352 11.82 -0.47 1.38
N PHE A 353 11.55 0.53 2.21
CA PHE A 353 10.33 0.68 3.00
C PHE A 353 10.05 2.16 3.26
N SER A 354 8.84 2.49 3.71
CA SER A 354 8.43 3.88 3.97
C SER A 354 7.71 4.03 5.29
N ASP A 355 7.45 5.28 5.66
CA ASP A 355 6.51 5.63 6.73
C ASP A 355 5.27 6.30 6.14
N TYR A 356 4.10 5.86 6.58
CA TYR A 356 2.80 6.27 6.05
C TYR A 356 2.52 7.77 6.22
N TYR A 357 2.88 8.33 7.37
CA TYR A 357 2.58 9.72 7.70
C TYR A 357 3.64 10.70 7.24
N THR A 358 4.90 10.37 7.42
CA THR A 358 6.01 11.25 6.99
C THR A 358 6.24 11.20 5.48
N GLY A 359 5.92 10.08 4.85
CA GLY A 359 6.17 9.85 3.43
C GLY A 359 7.65 9.75 3.09
N PHE A 360 8.50 9.42 4.07
CA PHE A 360 9.91 9.16 3.84
C PHE A 360 10.09 7.72 3.39
N ILE A 361 10.99 7.51 2.44
CA ILE A 361 11.46 6.19 2.04
C ILE A 361 12.89 6.01 2.52
N TRP A 362 13.14 4.86 3.11
CA TRP A 362 14.47 4.41 3.52
C TRP A 362 14.88 3.14 2.80
N MET A 363 16.18 2.90 2.78
CA MET A 363 16.74 1.66 2.28
C MET A 363 17.68 1.05 3.31
N LEU A 364 17.51 -0.24 3.53
CA LEU A 364 18.45 -1.05 4.33
C LEU A 364 19.32 -1.90 3.43
N ARG A 365 20.47 -2.25 3.92
CA ARG A 365 21.34 -3.28 3.37
C ARG A 365 21.76 -4.28 4.44
N ASP A 366 22.02 -5.51 4.03
CA ASP A 366 22.68 -6.50 4.87
C ASP A 366 24.17 -6.14 5.01
N SER A 367 24.62 -6.01 6.25
CA SER A 367 26.02 -5.82 6.60
C SER A 367 26.46 -6.97 7.49
N SER A 368 26.81 -8.09 6.86
CA SER A 368 27.22 -9.32 7.53
C SER A 368 26.21 -9.84 8.56
N GLY A 369 24.95 -9.90 8.17
CA GLY A 369 23.83 -10.38 9.00
C GLY A 369 23.14 -9.30 9.85
N THR A 370 23.65 -8.06 9.81
CA THR A 370 23.02 -6.92 10.48
C THR A 370 22.42 -5.97 9.44
N TRP A 371 21.15 -5.64 9.60
CA TRP A 371 20.45 -4.70 8.71
C TRP A 371 20.71 -3.27 9.14
N VAL A 372 21.30 -2.48 8.25
CA VAL A 372 21.66 -1.08 8.50
C VAL A 372 21.16 -0.19 7.36
N LYS A 373 21.00 1.11 7.62
CA LYS A 373 20.70 2.09 6.57
C LYS A 373 21.74 1.98 5.44
N ALA A 374 21.27 1.95 4.21
CA ALA A 374 22.14 1.88 3.04
C ALA A 374 22.96 3.18 2.89
N PRO A 375 24.13 3.13 2.25
CA PRO A 375 24.93 4.33 1.99
C PRO A 375 24.16 5.38 1.19
N VAL A 376 24.44 6.64 1.46
CA VAL A 376 23.89 7.78 0.73
C VAL A 376 24.24 7.70 -0.76
N VAL A 377 23.28 8.05 -1.61
CA VAL A 377 23.46 8.10 -3.06
C VAL A 377 23.29 9.54 -3.58
N GLN A 378 23.81 9.81 -4.76
CA GLN A 378 23.77 11.13 -5.37
C GLN A 378 22.33 11.63 -5.57
N GLY A 379 22.05 12.89 -5.18
CA GLY A 379 20.74 13.52 -5.33
C GLY A 379 19.69 13.06 -4.33
N GLN A 380 20.04 12.23 -3.35
CA GLN A 380 19.17 11.84 -2.26
C GLN A 380 18.75 13.08 -1.45
N PRO A 381 17.45 13.19 -1.05
CA PRO A 381 16.93 14.41 -0.39
C PRO A 381 17.60 14.74 0.94
N SER A 382 18.08 13.74 1.69
CA SER A 382 18.85 13.93 2.92
C SER A 382 19.82 12.76 3.16
N THR A 383 20.70 12.89 4.15
CA THR A 383 21.57 11.78 4.55
C THR A 383 20.81 10.62 5.21
N ALA A 384 19.59 10.87 5.68
CA ALA A 384 18.76 9.88 6.34
C ALA A 384 17.77 9.20 5.37
N ASP A 385 17.17 9.97 4.45
CA ASP A 385 16.05 9.53 3.62
C ASP A 385 16.50 9.33 2.17
N TRP A 386 16.18 8.17 1.61
CA TRP A 386 16.42 7.91 0.20
C TRP A 386 15.47 8.71 -0.70
N ALA A 387 14.18 8.83 -0.28
CA ALA A 387 13.20 9.64 -0.97
C ALA A 387 12.21 10.28 0.01
N ARG A 388 11.43 11.26 -0.47
CA ARG A 388 10.38 11.96 0.28
C ARG A 388 9.16 12.23 -0.61
N GLY A 389 7.99 12.49 0.02
CA GLY A 389 6.75 12.81 -0.69
C GLY A 389 5.86 11.61 -0.93
N TYR A 390 6.05 10.52 -0.18
CA TYR A 390 5.33 9.25 -0.30
C TYR A 390 4.32 9.02 0.84
N ALA A 391 3.85 10.09 1.47
CA ALA A 391 2.84 9.97 2.52
C ALA A 391 1.60 9.22 1.99
N GLN A 392 1.02 8.37 2.83
CA GLN A 392 -0.14 7.52 2.52
C GLN A 392 0.13 6.41 1.48
N ALA A 393 1.38 6.09 1.19
CA ALA A 393 1.70 4.84 0.49
C ALA A 393 1.25 3.65 1.36
N SER A 394 0.55 2.69 0.76
CA SER A 394 -0.11 1.60 1.49
C SER A 394 0.42 0.21 1.16
N ASP A 395 1.05 0.01 0.02
CA ASP A 395 1.67 -1.26 -0.38
C ASP A 395 2.74 -1.03 -1.45
N TYR A 396 3.74 -1.91 -1.50
CA TYR A 396 4.82 -1.89 -2.48
C TYR A 396 5.03 -3.28 -3.07
N VAL A 397 5.28 -3.36 -4.38
CA VAL A 397 5.67 -4.60 -5.07
C VAL A 397 6.72 -4.32 -6.14
N LEU A 398 7.65 -5.26 -6.32
CA LEU A 398 8.59 -5.24 -7.44
C LEU A 398 7.88 -5.79 -8.69
N GLY A 399 7.83 -4.99 -9.73
CA GLY A 399 7.20 -5.36 -10.99
C GLY A 399 8.06 -6.30 -11.85
N PRO A 400 7.42 -7.03 -12.78
CA PRO A 400 8.14 -7.88 -13.73
C PRO A 400 9.03 -7.07 -14.69
N ASP A 401 8.79 -5.78 -14.82
CA ASP A 401 9.60 -4.82 -15.58
C ASP A 401 10.79 -4.27 -14.78
N GLY A 402 10.95 -4.65 -13.51
CA GLY A 402 12.02 -4.20 -12.62
C GLY A 402 11.74 -2.90 -11.87
N ALA A 403 10.62 -2.23 -12.13
CA ALA A 403 10.22 -1.03 -11.40
C ALA A 403 9.62 -1.38 -10.02
N VAL A 404 9.68 -0.44 -9.08
CA VAL A 404 8.96 -0.54 -7.80
C VAL A 404 7.58 0.10 -7.95
N TYR A 405 6.53 -0.69 -7.83
CA TYR A 405 5.16 -0.22 -7.85
C TYR A 405 4.64 0.00 -6.44
N TYR A 406 3.77 1.00 -6.27
CA TYR A 406 3.15 1.26 -5.00
C TYR A 406 1.72 1.81 -5.15
N ALA A 407 0.89 1.52 -4.14
CA ALA A 407 -0.44 2.10 -4.00
C ALA A 407 -0.36 3.32 -3.07
N LEU A 408 -1.10 4.37 -3.41
CA LEU A 408 -1.24 5.59 -2.65
C LEU A 408 -2.71 5.80 -2.32
N ASN A 409 -3.07 5.86 -1.04
CA ASN A 409 -4.48 5.96 -0.61
C ASN A 409 -5.16 7.26 -1.04
N GLY A 410 -4.38 8.28 -1.36
CA GLY A 410 -4.92 9.59 -1.75
C GLY A 410 -5.03 10.55 -0.57
N TYR A 411 -5.22 11.85 -0.91
CA TYR A 411 -5.22 12.92 0.10
C TYR A 411 -6.55 13.02 0.82
N ASP A 412 -6.46 13.32 2.11
CA ASP A 412 -7.61 13.57 2.99
C ASP A 412 -8.68 12.47 2.94
N PHE A 413 -8.26 11.24 2.60
CA PHE A 413 -9.17 10.10 2.46
C PHE A 413 -10.35 10.37 1.52
N ALA A 414 -10.17 11.24 0.54
CA ALA A 414 -11.20 11.56 -0.42
C ALA A 414 -11.37 10.40 -1.43
N SER A 415 -12.62 10.01 -1.66
CA SER A 415 -12.95 9.02 -2.68
C SER A 415 -12.42 9.44 -4.06
N GLY A 416 -11.83 8.50 -4.79
CA GLY A 416 -11.29 8.74 -6.11
C GLY A 416 -9.96 9.51 -6.15
N SER A 417 -9.31 9.74 -5.02
CA SER A 417 -8.01 10.40 -4.97
C SER A 417 -6.81 9.43 -4.94
N GLY A 418 -7.07 8.14 -4.81
CA GLY A 418 -6.05 7.11 -4.77
C GLY A 418 -5.41 6.85 -6.13
N GLU A 419 -4.16 6.40 -6.09
CA GLU A 419 -3.34 6.14 -7.28
C GLU A 419 -2.55 4.83 -7.14
N VAL A 420 -2.21 4.24 -8.27
CA VAL A 420 -1.09 3.30 -8.40
C VAL A 420 0.01 3.99 -9.17
N ARG A 421 1.21 3.95 -8.64
CA ARG A 421 2.39 4.63 -9.17
C ARG A 421 3.56 3.65 -9.26
N ARG A 422 4.62 4.04 -9.97
CA ARG A 422 5.88 3.28 -9.99
C ARG A 422 7.10 4.18 -9.94
N ILE A 423 8.15 3.67 -9.30
CA ILE A 423 9.49 4.27 -9.28
C ILE A 423 10.34 3.53 -10.30
N VAL A 424 10.92 4.27 -11.24
CA VAL A 424 11.81 3.76 -12.29
C VAL A 424 13.18 4.44 -12.18
N HIS A 425 14.22 3.78 -12.69
CA HIS A 425 15.54 4.38 -12.82
C HIS A 425 15.85 4.60 -14.31
N ASP A 426 16.26 5.81 -14.64
CA ASP A 426 16.69 6.17 -15.99
C ASP A 426 18.17 5.81 -16.19
N ASN A 427 18.42 4.72 -16.90
CA ASN A 427 19.79 4.26 -17.21
C ASN A 427 20.46 5.03 -18.36
N GLY A 428 19.92 6.20 -18.74
CA GLY A 428 20.38 6.95 -19.92
C GLY A 428 20.02 6.26 -21.25
N ASN A 429 19.48 5.05 -21.19
CA ASN A 429 18.98 4.27 -22.33
C ASN A 429 17.46 4.10 -22.32
N VAL A 430 16.80 4.66 -21.33
CA VAL A 430 15.35 4.79 -21.38
C VAL A 430 15.04 6.02 -22.22
N GLY A 431 15.24 5.89 -23.50
CA GLY A 431 14.37 6.58 -24.42
C GLY A 431 12.97 6.21 -23.91
N LEU A 432 12.25 7.20 -23.37
CA LEU A 432 10.89 7.21 -22.90
C LEU A 432 10.05 6.04 -23.47
N ALA A 433 10.23 4.84 -22.91
CA ALA A 433 9.28 3.77 -23.00
C ALA A 433 8.33 3.82 -21.79
N GLY A 434 8.09 5.00 -21.24
CA GLY A 434 6.74 5.40 -20.93
C GLY A 434 6.06 5.37 -22.28
N ARG A 435 5.12 4.49 -22.52
CA ARG A 435 4.26 4.42 -23.70
C ARG A 435 4.09 5.84 -24.20
N ALA A 436 4.67 6.15 -25.38
CA ALA A 436 4.37 7.39 -26.03
C ALA A 436 2.85 7.44 -26.06
N ALA A 437 2.24 8.37 -25.33
CA ALA A 437 0.80 8.48 -25.32
C ALA A 437 0.38 8.44 -26.77
N SER A 438 -0.46 7.50 -27.16
CA SER A 438 -0.86 7.38 -28.57
C SER A 438 -1.74 8.56 -28.99
N ARG A 439 -2.13 9.38 -28.01
CA ARG A 439 -2.98 10.57 -28.15
C ARG A 439 -2.59 11.61 -27.08
N VAL A 440 -3.03 12.84 -27.28
CA VAL A 440 -2.94 13.89 -26.27
C VAL A 440 -3.83 13.51 -25.09
N GLU A 441 -3.26 13.50 -23.90
CA GLU A 441 -4.01 13.31 -22.66
C GLU A 441 -4.04 14.60 -21.86
N PHE A 442 -5.21 14.98 -21.33
CA PHE A 442 -5.36 16.08 -20.40
C PHE A 442 -6.03 15.54 -19.14
N ALA A 443 -5.24 15.33 -18.11
CA ALA A 443 -5.68 14.72 -16.85
C ALA A 443 -6.78 15.55 -16.15
N PRO A 444 -7.59 14.96 -15.25
CA PRO A 444 -8.43 15.70 -14.33
C PRO A 444 -7.63 16.73 -13.54
N VAL A 445 -8.25 17.85 -13.22
CA VAL A 445 -7.63 18.92 -12.43
C VAL A 445 -7.54 18.51 -10.97
N TYR A 446 -6.42 18.78 -10.34
CA TYR A 446 -6.21 18.45 -8.93
C TYR A 446 -5.66 19.67 -8.15
N PRO A 447 -6.15 19.91 -6.90
CA PRO A 447 -7.32 19.31 -6.28
C PRO A 447 -8.63 19.78 -6.94
N SER A 448 -9.69 18.97 -6.83
CA SER A 448 -11.04 19.35 -7.31
C SER A 448 -12.09 18.96 -6.23
N PRO A 449 -12.75 19.94 -5.56
CA PRO A 449 -12.63 21.39 -5.72
C PRO A 449 -11.26 21.94 -5.31
N SER A 450 -10.80 22.99 -6.00
CA SER A 450 -9.58 23.70 -5.68
C SER A 450 -9.83 24.78 -4.61
N ARG A 451 -8.92 24.89 -3.63
CA ARG A 451 -8.95 25.92 -2.57
C ARG A 451 -7.80 26.91 -2.71
N GLY A 452 -7.63 27.48 -3.88
CA GLY A 452 -6.60 28.49 -4.14
C GLY A 452 -5.57 28.10 -5.18
N SER A 453 -5.24 26.81 -5.38
CA SER A 453 -4.38 26.38 -6.48
C SER A 453 -4.90 25.10 -7.13
N ALA A 454 -4.60 24.91 -8.40
CA ALA A 454 -5.00 23.76 -9.19
C ALA A 454 -3.84 23.30 -10.07
N SER A 455 -3.48 22.04 -9.99
CA SER A 455 -2.50 21.40 -10.86
C SER A 455 -3.18 20.86 -12.12
N LEU A 456 -2.57 21.11 -13.25
CA LEU A 456 -3.05 20.80 -14.59
C LEU A 456 -1.97 19.99 -15.29
N ARG A 457 -2.20 18.69 -15.45
CA ARG A 457 -1.25 17.76 -16.08
C ARG A 457 -1.75 17.35 -17.45
N PHE A 458 -0.85 17.34 -18.43
CA PHE A 458 -1.15 16.82 -19.76
C PHE A 458 0.06 16.08 -20.34
N VAL A 459 -0.21 15.14 -21.26
CA VAL A 459 0.81 14.33 -21.92
C VAL A 459 0.71 14.55 -23.43
N LEU A 460 1.84 14.78 -24.06
CA LEU A 460 1.96 14.91 -25.52
C LEU A 460 2.55 13.63 -26.10
N PRO A 461 1.88 13.01 -27.11
CA PRO A 461 2.38 11.78 -27.76
C PRO A 461 3.65 12.01 -28.58
N ARG A 462 3.89 13.22 -28.99
CA ARG A 462 5.04 13.69 -29.77
C ARG A 462 5.29 15.16 -29.50
N ALA A 463 6.41 15.70 -29.90
CA ALA A 463 6.62 17.15 -29.87
C ALA A 463 5.48 17.85 -30.61
N ALA A 464 4.87 18.85 -30.02
CA ALA A 464 3.69 19.52 -30.51
C ALA A 464 3.63 20.98 -30.05
N ARG A 465 2.93 21.84 -30.81
CA ARG A 465 2.60 23.18 -30.34
C ARG A 465 1.45 23.11 -29.35
N ALA A 466 1.68 23.56 -28.12
CA ALA A 466 0.69 23.50 -27.06
C ALA A 466 0.52 24.86 -26.38
N ARG A 467 -0.73 25.12 -25.93
CA ARG A 467 -1.14 26.30 -25.18
C ARG A 467 -2.09 25.88 -24.08
N LEU A 468 -1.92 26.40 -22.87
CA LEU A 468 -2.82 26.14 -21.74
C LEU A 468 -3.27 27.46 -21.11
N ALA A 469 -4.59 27.66 -21.02
CA ALA A 469 -5.15 28.87 -20.43
C ALA A 469 -6.43 28.56 -19.61
N ILE A 470 -6.70 29.40 -18.62
CA ILE A 470 -7.88 29.35 -17.74
C ILE A 470 -8.92 30.35 -18.23
N TYR A 471 -10.18 29.92 -18.20
CA TYR A 471 -11.34 30.71 -18.61
C TYR A 471 -12.41 30.69 -17.52
N ASP A 472 -13.16 31.76 -17.39
CA ASP A 472 -14.35 31.82 -16.52
C ASP A 472 -15.58 31.14 -17.19
N ALA A 473 -16.68 31.08 -16.46
CA ALA A 473 -17.93 30.47 -16.95
C ALA A 473 -18.52 31.17 -18.17
N LEU A 474 -18.15 32.42 -18.44
CA LEU A 474 -18.57 33.19 -19.62
C LEU A 474 -17.61 33.06 -20.80
N GLY A 475 -16.56 32.23 -20.65
CA GLY A 475 -15.56 31.98 -21.67
C GLY A 475 -14.51 33.09 -21.81
N ARG A 476 -14.44 34.02 -20.87
CA ARG A 476 -13.37 35.05 -20.87
C ARG A 476 -12.09 34.45 -20.31
N ARG A 477 -10.95 34.73 -20.96
CA ARG A 477 -9.64 34.27 -20.47
C ARG A 477 -9.30 34.97 -19.15
N VAL A 478 -9.02 34.16 -18.15
CA VAL A 478 -8.63 34.59 -16.80
C VAL A 478 -7.12 34.63 -16.66
N ARG A 479 -6.44 33.58 -17.12
CA ARG A 479 -4.98 33.45 -17.03
C ARG A 479 -4.45 32.57 -18.14
N GLU A 480 -3.30 32.93 -18.69
CA GLU A 480 -2.50 32.06 -19.54
C GLU A 480 -1.41 31.41 -18.71
N LEU A 481 -1.43 30.07 -18.63
CA LEU A 481 -0.44 29.31 -17.85
C LEU A 481 0.73 28.84 -18.69
N GLN A 482 0.46 28.49 -19.95
CA GLN A 482 1.44 28.10 -20.95
C GLN A 482 1.10 28.83 -22.25
N PRO A 483 1.87 29.85 -22.63
CA PRO A 483 1.79 30.46 -23.97
C PRO A 483 2.03 29.43 -25.06
N GLU A 484 1.50 29.67 -26.25
CA GLU A 484 1.71 28.76 -27.36
C GLU A 484 3.19 28.59 -27.68
N ALA A 485 3.69 27.37 -27.44
CA ALA A 485 5.09 27.01 -27.66
C ALA A 485 5.22 25.57 -28.14
N SER A 486 6.34 25.26 -28.75
CA SER A 486 6.71 23.88 -29.09
C SER A 486 7.19 23.19 -27.83
N LEU A 487 6.44 22.20 -27.37
CA LEU A 487 6.77 21.37 -26.20
C LEU A 487 7.23 19.99 -26.68
N THR A 488 8.11 19.35 -25.91
CA THR A 488 8.59 18.00 -26.20
C THR A 488 7.49 16.96 -26.00
N ALA A 489 7.66 15.76 -26.57
CA ALA A 489 6.86 14.60 -26.17
C ALA A 489 7.04 14.32 -24.66
N GLY A 490 5.97 13.82 -24.01
CA GLY A 490 6.01 13.48 -22.60
C GLY A 490 5.02 14.28 -21.75
N GLU A 491 5.19 14.18 -20.45
CA GLU A 491 4.33 14.81 -19.44
C GLU A 491 4.71 16.28 -19.20
N HIS A 492 3.68 17.13 -19.06
CA HIS A 492 3.81 18.53 -18.73
C HIS A 492 2.87 18.86 -17.56
N LEU A 493 3.37 19.67 -16.62
CA LEU A 493 2.63 20.13 -15.45
C LEU A 493 2.59 21.66 -15.41
N ALA A 494 1.40 22.22 -15.25
CA ALA A 494 1.19 23.63 -14.96
C ALA A 494 0.37 23.79 -13.68
N VAL A 495 0.62 24.85 -12.91
CA VAL A 495 -0.13 25.15 -11.70
C VAL A 495 -0.82 26.51 -11.87
N TRP A 496 -2.14 26.53 -11.63
CA TRP A 496 -2.90 27.77 -11.49
C TRP A 496 -3.06 28.10 -10.02
N ASP A 497 -2.67 29.30 -9.62
CA ASP A 497 -2.69 29.81 -8.25
C ASP A 497 -4.02 30.48 -7.85
N GLY A 498 -5.09 30.31 -8.63
CA GLY A 498 -6.37 30.96 -8.40
C GLY A 498 -6.36 32.47 -8.63
N ARG A 499 -5.41 33.00 -9.43
CA ARG A 499 -5.26 34.41 -9.75
C ARG A 499 -5.50 34.69 -11.22
N ASP A 500 -5.92 35.92 -11.51
CA ASP A 500 -6.04 36.43 -12.88
C ASP A 500 -4.67 36.88 -13.45
N GLU A 501 -4.68 37.37 -14.71
CA GLU A 501 -3.48 37.86 -15.40
C GLU A 501 -2.81 39.02 -14.67
N SER A 502 -3.55 39.79 -13.88
CA SER A 502 -3.02 40.91 -13.08
C SER A 502 -2.54 40.47 -11.69
N GLY A 503 -2.58 39.17 -11.38
CA GLY A 503 -2.16 38.62 -10.08
C GLY A 503 -3.20 38.76 -8.96
N ARG A 504 -4.43 39.22 -9.25
CA ARG A 504 -5.51 39.34 -8.27
C ARG A 504 -6.24 38.00 -8.09
N ASN A 505 -6.61 37.67 -6.86
CA ASN A 505 -7.42 36.49 -6.59
C ASN A 505 -8.78 36.57 -7.33
N VAL A 506 -9.14 35.49 -8.02
CA VAL A 506 -10.45 35.40 -8.66
C VAL A 506 -11.53 34.97 -7.67
N ALA A 507 -12.79 35.20 -7.96
CA ALA A 507 -13.93 34.80 -7.13
C ALA A 507 -14.08 33.27 -7.09
N PRO A 508 -14.62 32.69 -5.99
CA PRO A 508 -15.05 31.30 -6.01
C PRO A 508 -16.06 31.06 -7.15
N GLY A 509 -15.94 29.90 -7.80
CA GLY A 509 -16.78 29.59 -8.96
C GLY A 509 -16.22 28.43 -9.79
N VAL A 510 -16.83 28.20 -10.95
CA VAL A 510 -16.37 27.17 -11.89
C VAL A 510 -15.56 27.83 -13.01
N TYR A 511 -14.34 27.39 -13.17
CA TYR A 511 -13.42 27.78 -14.23
C TYR A 511 -13.19 26.62 -15.19
N MET A 512 -12.68 26.90 -16.37
CA MET A 512 -12.34 25.92 -17.38
C MET A 512 -10.86 26.08 -17.77
N ALA A 513 -10.08 25.04 -17.57
CA ALA A 513 -8.78 24.94 -18.20
C ALA A 513 -8.96 24.43 -19.64
N ARG A 514 -8.37 25.12 -20.62
CA ARG A 514 -8.34 24.70 -22.02
C ARG A 514 -6.91 24.49 -22.48
N LEU A 515 -6.65 23.26 -22.91
CA LEU A 515 -5.39 22.85 -23.54
C LEU A 515 -5.61 22.76 -25.04
N GLY A 516 -4.92 23.59 -25.80
CA GLY A 516 -4.83 23.48 -27.26
C GLY A 516 -3.56 22.76 -27.66
N VAL A 517 -3.63 21.77 -28.54
CA VAL A 517 -2.47 21.04 -29.07
C VAL A 517 -2.66 20.81 -30.55
N ASP A 518 -1.77 21.35 -31.41
CA ASP A 518 -1.81 21.19 -32.87
C ASP A 518 -3.22 21.39 -33.46
N GLY A 519 -3.97 22.40 -33.00
CA GLY A 519 -5.33 22.69 -33.44
C GLY A 519 -6.46 21.88 -32.79
N GLN A 520 -6.16 20.86 -32.00
CA GLN A 520 -7.13 20.16 -31.13
C GLN A 520 -7.32 20.91 -29.81
N SER A 521 -8.51 20.82 -29.22
CA SER A 521 -8.82 21.48 -27.93
C SER A 521 -9.38 20.49 -26.92
N PHE A 522 -8.82 20.50 -25.72
CA PHE A 522 -9.23 19.70 -24.59
C PHE A 522 -9.63 20.64 -23.45
N ALA A 523 -10.63 20.27 -22.64
CA ALA A 523 -11.10 21.11 -21.53
C ALA A 523 -11.26 20.31 -20.25
N ARG A 524 -10.96 20.97 -19.10
CA ARG A 524 -11.20 20.45 -17.76
C ARG A 524 -11.86 21.51 -16.88
N ARG A 525 -12.82 21.09 -16.08
CA ARG A 525 -13.48 21.99 -15.11
C ARG A 525 -12.61 22.14 -13.86
N ILE A 526 -12.59 23.35 -13.31
CA ILE A 526 -11.89 23.71 -12.08
C ILE A 526 -12.94 24.34 -11.14
N PRO A 527 -13.58 23.58 -10.25
CA PRO A 527 -14.37 24.15 -9.18
C PRO A 527 -13.42 24.82 -8.18
N LEU A 528 -13.47 26.16 -8.07
CA LEU A 528 -12.70 26.92 -7.10
C LEU A 528 -13.59 27.28 -5.92
N VAL A 529 -13.22 26.86 -4.72
CA VAL A 529 -13.86 27.21 -3.45
C VAL A 529 -12.85 27.94 -2.55
N ARG A 530 -13.34 28.66 -1.57
CA ARG A 530 -12.48 29.32 -0.56
C ARG A 530 -12.78 28.81 0.84
#